data_6777e9cbf0140abf411ff90796891f1a
#
_entry.id   6777e9cbf0140abf411ff90796891f1a
#
_cell.length_a   1.000
_cell.length_b   1.000
_cell.length_c   1.000
_cell.angle_alpha   90.00
_cell.angle_beta   90.00
_cell.angle_gamma   90.00
#
_symmetry.space_group_name_H-M   'P 1'
#
loop_
_entity.id
_entity.type
_entity.pdbx_description
1 polymer ?
#
loop_
_entity_poly.entity_id
_entity_poly.type
_entity_poly.pdbx_seq_one_letter_code
_entity_poly.pdbx_strand_id
1 'polypeptide(L)'
;STIIATGGYGYSEKWLKEYNFTNITSNDPSTAIGSGLDFAHTAGAAFDNMDYCSCYGGSVPVSGFQASLRCTINYNGAIWVNIDGDRVFNEPAAPSMDKRTVWRTAEENTIYVVLAESMLSDDEPLFTGMMSNSEGFTNEEKIAELIEQGYMFKADTIEELGDMIGAENLAATVEQYN
;
A
#
# COMPACT_ATOMS: atom_id res chain seq x y z
N SER A 1 40.10 2.67 0.10
CA SER A 1 38.72 2.25 -0.13
C SER A 1 37.81 2.99 0.83
N THR A 2 36.69 3.49 0.34
CA THR A 2 35.67 4.15 1.15
C THR A 2 34.42 3.28 1.16
N ILE A 3 33.82 3.08 2.32
CA ILE A 3 32.56 2.37 2.51
C ILE A 3 31.48 3.39 2.89
N ILE A 4 30.38 3.42 2.17
CA ILE A 4 29.20 4.22 2.48
C ILE A 4 28.12 3.30 3.02
N ALA A 5 27.69 3.51 4.25
CA ALA A 5 26.69 2.68 4.95
C ALA A 5 25.67 3.58 5.68
N THR A 6 25.13 4.56 4.96
CA THR A 6 24.30 5.66 5.52
C THR A 6 22.79 5.40 5.43
N GLY A 7 22.37 4.19 5.08
CA GLY A 7 20.98 3.85 4.85
C GLY A 7 20.50 4.25 3.46
N GLY A 8 19.18 4.24 3.28
CA GLY A 8 18.51 4.51 2.01
C GLY A 8 18.18 5.98 1.73
N TYR A 9 17.30 6.19 0.75
CA TYR A 9 16.85 7.53 0.34
C TYR A 9 15.31 7.65 0.23
N GLY A 10 14.59 6.69 0.78
CA GLY A 10 13.12 6.64 0.65
C GLY A 10 12.39 7.83 1.30
N TYR A 11 13.08 8.66 2.09
CA TYR A 11 12.55 9.90 2.66
C TYR A 11 13.11 11.17 2.01
N SER A 12 13.78 11.04 0.86
CA SER A 12 14.35 12.15 0.13
C SER A 12 13.48 12.53 -1.07
N GLU A 13 12.74 13.63 -0.98
CA GLU A 13 11.98 14.16 -2.13
C GLU A 13 12.86 14.35 -3.36
N LYS A 14 14.10 14.81 -3.16
CA LYS A 14 15.07 15.02 -4.23
C LYS A 14 15.33 13.73 -5.00
N TRP A 15 15.74 12.67 -4.31
CA TRP A 15 16.10 11.41 -4.93
C TRP A 15 14.88 10.63 -5.45
N LEU A 16 13.75 10.69 -4.74
CA LEU A 16 12.50 10.10 -5.22
C LEU A 16 12.03 10.77 -6.52
N LYS A 17 12.10 12.09 -6.60
CA LYS A 17 11.74 12.84 -7.80
C LYS A 17 12.71 12.59 -8.96
N GLU A 18 14.01 12.53 -8.69
CA GLU A 18 15.05 12.26 -9.69
C GLU A 18 14.81 10.93 -10.42
N TYR A 19 14.35 9.92 -9.69
CA TYR A 19 14.09 8.57 -10.23
C TYR A 19 12.59 8.26 -10.45
N ASN A 20 11.74 9.29 -10.54
CA ASN A 20 10.30 9.16 -10.83
C ASN A 20 9.49 8.33 -9.83
N PHE A 21 9.88 8.35 -8.56
CA PHE A 21 9.10 7.75 -7.47
C PHE A 21 8.24 8.78 -6.75
N THR A 22 7.46 9.56 -7.50
CA THR A 22 6.69 10.70 -6.96
C THR A 22 5.37 10.30 -6.33
N ASN A 23 4.88 9.09 -6.62
CA ASN A 23 3.56 8.61 -6.23
C ASN A 23 3.64 7.47 -5.21
N ILE A 24 4.57 7.55 -4.27
CA ILE A 24 4.72 6.55 -3.22
C ILE A 24 4.76 7.22 -1.85
N THR A 25 4.17 6.55 -0.86
CA THR A 25 4.33 6.91 0.55
C THR A 25 5.50 6.10 1.11
N SER A 26 6.48 6.78 1.68
CA SER A 26 7.65 6.11 2.24
C SER A 26 7.35 5.51 3.61
N ASN A 27 7.81 4.27 3.83
CA ASN A 27 7.86 3.62 5.14
C ASN A 27 9.26 3.67 5.77
N ASP A 28 10.19 4.35 5.13
CA ASP A 28 11.53 4.52 5.66
C ASP A 28 11.54 5.50 6.86
N PRO A 29 12.50 5.41 7.75
CA PRO A 29 12.67 6.42 8.79
C PRO A 29 12.98 7.78 8.16
N SER A 30 12.56 8.86 8.82
CA SER A 30 12.77 10.24 8.36
C SER A 30 14.24 10.62 8.16
N THR A 31 15.16 9.82 8.66
CA THR A 31 16.61 9.94 8.48
C THR A 31 17.12 9.33 7.17
N ALA A 32 16.30 8.58 6.44
CA ALA A 32 16.67 7.98 5.15
C ALA A 32 16.60 9.02 4.01
N ILE A 33 17.40 10.08 4.13
CA ILE A 33 17.41 11.23 3.24
C ILE A 33 18.41 11.13 2.09
N GLY A 34 19.12 10.00 1.94
CA GLY A 34 20.05 9.78 0.83
C GLY A 34 21.41 10.46 0.99
N SER A 35 21.86 10.76 2.20
CA SER A 35 23.17 11.43 2.44
C SER A 35 24.34 10.72 1.76
N GLY A 36 24.34 9.38 1.74
CA GLY A 36 25.38 8.61 1.06
C GLY A 36 25.36 8.77 -0.44
N LEU A 37 24.18 8.92 -1.05
CA LEU A 37 24.04 9.21 -2.47
C LEU A 37 24.58 10.61 -2.78
N ASP A 38 24.30 11.60 -1.93
CA ASP A 38 24.82 12.95 -2.10
C ASP A 38 26.36 12.98 -2.05
N PHE A 39 26.96 12.24 -1.11
CA PHE A 39 28.43 12.12 -1.02
C PHE A 39 29.01 11.41 -2.24
N ALA A 40 28.41 10.31 -2.65
CA ALA A 40 28.84 9.55 -3.82
C ALA A 40 28.72 10.38 -5.11
N HIS A 41 27.61 11.08 -5.30
CA HIS A 41 27.38 11.97 -6.43
C HIS A 41 28.43 13.09 -6.47
N THR A 42 28.68 13.73 -5.34
CA THR A 42 29.69 14.78 -5.23
C THR A 42 31.10 14.27 -5.56
N ALA A 43 31.38 13.02 -5.24
CA ALA A 43 32.65 12.36 -5.56
C ALA A 43 32.72 11.84 -7.01
N GLY A 44 31.71 12.05 -7.83
CA GLY A 44 31.66 11.59 -9.23
C GLY A 44 31.41 10.09 -9.40
N ALA A 45 30.82 9.43 -8.42
CA ALA A 45 30.45 8.02 -8.52
C ALA A 45 29.34 7.83 -9.55
N ALA A 46 29.37 6.72 -10.26
CA ALA A 46 28.27 6.25 -11.09
C ALA A 46 27.23 5.53 -10.22
N PHE A 47 25.97 5.70 -10.59
CA PHE A 47 24.84 4.96 -9.98
C PHE A 47 24.29 3.92 -10.95
N ASP A 48 23.79 2.83 -10.42
CA ASP A 48 23.15 1.76 -11.17
C ASP A 48 21.89 1.28 -10.45
N ASN A 49 20.90 0.78 -11.21
CA ASN A 49 19.64 0.25 -10.71
C ASN A 49 18.81 1.26 -9.86
N MET A 50 18.95 2.55 -10.12
CA MET A 50 18.25 3.59 -9.35
C MET A 50 16.77 3.74 -9.73
N ASP A 51 16.33 3.12 -10.81
CA ASP A 51 14.94 3.02 -11.26
C ASP A 51 14.13 1.91 -10.56
N TYR A 52 14.78 1.18 -9.65
CA TYR A 52 14.13 0.15 -8.84
C TYR A 52 13.90 0.61 -7.41
N CYS A 53 12.67 0.48 -6.93
CA CYS A 53 12.34 0.60 -5.51
C CYS A 53 11.50 -0.59 -5.05
N SER A 54 11.57 -0.88 -3.75
CA SER A 54 10.73 -1.92 -3.14
C SER A 54 9.42 -1.29 -2.69
N CYS A 55 8.35 -1.55 -3.44
CA CYS A 55 7.01 -1.07 -3.10
C CYS A 55 6.17 -2.22 -2.53
N TYR A 56 5.33 -1.89 -1.55
CA TYR A 56 4.38 -2.82 -0.94
C TYR A 56 2.99 -2.16 -0.97
N GLY A 57 2.01 -2.88 -1.52
CA GLY A 57 0.63 -2.41 -1.53
C GLY A 57 -0.14 -2.87 -0.30
N GLY A 58 -1.39 -2.43 -0.19
CA GLY A 58 -2.29 -2.79 0.90
C GLY A 58 -2.01 -2.01 2.19
N SER A 59 -1.51 -0.81 2.06
CA SER A 59 -1.23 0.09 3.18
C SER A 59 -2.18 1.28 3.17
N VAL A 60 -2.59 1.72 4.35
CA VAL A 60 -3.32 2.98 4.55
C VAL A 60 -2.45 3.92 5.39
N PRO A 61 -2.51 5.25 5.16
CA PRO A 61 -1.78 6.21 5.99
C PRO A 61 -2.31 6.15 7.44
N VAL A 62 -1.42 6.19 8.40
CA VAL A 62 -1.78 6.29 9.83
C VAL A 62 -1.52 7.70 10.29
N SER A 63 -2.50 8.33 10.92
CA SER A 63 -2.39 9.68 11.44
C SER A 63 -1.19 9.83 12.39
N GLY A 64 -0.34 10.80 12.11
CA GLY A 64 0.82 11.13 12.93
C GLY A 64 2.08 10.31 12.70
N PHE A 65 2.01 9.27 11.87
CA PHE A 65 3.17 8.49 11.42
C PHE A 65 3.11 8.33 9.91
N GLN A 66 4.24 8.33 9.26
CA GLN A 66 4.35 7.94 7.85
C GLN A 66 4.35 6.41 7.68
N ALA A 67 3.82 5.72 8.64
CA ALA A 67 3.65 4.29 8.63
C ALA A 67 2.30 3.94 8.05
N SER A 68 2.29 2.92 7.26
CA SER A 68 1.08 2.36 6.68
C SER A 68 0.71 1.06 7.38
N LEU A 69 -0.57 0.89 7.68
CA LEU A 69 -1.10 -0.39 8.11
C LEU A 69 -1.17 -1.33 6.91
N ARG A 70 -0.60 -2.50 7.04
CA ARG A 70 -0.62 -3.51 6.01
C ARG A 70 -1.81 -4.43 6.22
N CYS A 71 -2.75 -4.45 5.29
CA CYS A 71 -3.85 -5.40 5.33
C CYS A 71 -3.34 -6.84 5.12
N THR A 72 -3.62 -7.74 6.06
CA THR A 72 -3.23 -9.16 5.98
C THR A 72 -4.17 -10.02 5.18
N ILE A 73 -5.34 -9.53 4.82
CA ILE A 73 -6.38 -10.31 4.13
C ILE A 73 -6.10 -10.46 2.62
N ASN A 74 -4.97 -10.02 2.14
CA ASN A 74 -4.61 -9.94 0.71
C ASN A 74 -4.76 -11.24 -0.08
N TYR A 75 -4.89 -12.39 0.58
CA TYR A 75 -4.81 -13.68 -0.12
C TYR A 75 -5.94 -14.64 0.23
N ASN A 76 -6.86 -14.27 1.10
CA ASN A 76 -7.89 -15.16 1.61
C ASN A 76 -9.26 -14.93 0.95
N GLY A 77 -9.31 -14.76 -0.36
CA GLY A 77 -10.54 -14.52 -1.11
C GLY A 77 -10.90 -13.05 -1.30
N ALA A 78 -10.14 -12.13 -0.72
CA ALA A 78 -10.27 -10.71 -1.04
C ALA A 78 -9.81 -10.44 -2.49
N ILE A 79 -10.46 -9.50 -3.17
CA ILE A 79 -10.08 -9.05 -4.50
C ILE A 79 -9.53 -7.62 -4.45
N TRP A 80 -8.63 -7.32 -5.39
CA TRP A 80 -8.05 -5.99 -5.53
C TRP A 80 -8.58 -5.33 -6.79
N VAL A 81 -9.18 -4.16 -6.62
CA VAL A 81 -9.80 -3.42 -7.72
C VAL A 81 -9.20 -2.02 -7.83
N ASN A 82 -9.21 -1.46 -9.05
CA ASN A 82 -8.88 -0.06 -9.30
C ASN A 82 -10.02 0.88 -8.85
N ILE A 83 -9.87 2.15 -9.10
CA ILE A 83 -10.88 3.17 -8.74
C ILE A 83 -12.20 3.01 -9.49
N ASP A 84 -12.20 2.39 -10.66
CA ASP A 84 -13.41 2.09 -11.43
C ASP A 84 -14.11 0.80 -10.96
N GLY A 85 -13.47 0.01 -10.10
CA GLY A 85 -13.98 -1.26 -9.61
C GLY A 85 -13.56 -2.49 -10.43
N ASP A 86 -12.65 -2.33 -11.38
CA ASP A 86 -12.12 -3.44 -12.18
C ASP A 86 -11.01 -4.17 -11.43
N ARG A 87 -11.05 -5.51 -11.44
CA ARG A 87 -10.04 -6.35 -10.80
C ARG A 87 -8.67 -6.17 -11.47
N VAL A 88 -7.65 -5.86 -10.68
CA VAL A 88 -6.33 -5.49 -11.22
C VAL A 88 -5.37 -6.66 -11.48
N PHE A 89 -5.57 -7.81 -10.81
CA PHE A 89 -4.81 -9.03 -11.06
C PHE A 89 -5.47 -10.26 -10.43
N ASN A 90 -4.93 -11.44 -10.70
CA ASN A 90 -5.30 -12.67 -9.99
C ASN A 90 -4.46 -12.79 -8.72
N GLU A 91 -5.03 -12.51 -7.56
CA GLU A 91 -4.32 -12.36 -6.29
C GLU A 91 -3.48 -13.57 -5.89
N PRO A 92 -3.99 -14.83 -6.00
CA PRO A 92 -3.22 -16.02 -5.68
C PRO A 92 -2.06 -16.30 -6.65
N ALA A 93 -2.24 -15.98 -7.92
CA ALA A 93 -1.31 -16.36 -8.99
C ALA A 93 -0.29 -15.26 -9.33
N ALA A 94 -0.59 -14.00 -9.02
CA ALA A 94 0.26 -12.89 -9.44
C ALA A 94 1.62 -12.92 -8.73
N PRO A 95 2.74 -12.93 -9.46
CA PRO A 95 4.05 -12.73 -8.88
C PRO A 95 4.17 -11.38 -8.17
N SER A 96 5.00 -11.29 -7.15
CA SER A 96 5.21 -10.04 -6.40
C SER A 96 5.62 -8.86 -7.28
N MET A 97 6.32 -9.12 -8.38
CA MET A 97 6.74 -8.08 -9.34
C MET A 97 5.55 -7.48 -10.10
N ASP A 98 4.59 -8.31 -10.52
CA ASP A 98 3.38 -7.83 -11.22
C ASP A 98 2.54 -6.95 -10.29
N LYS A 99 2.37 -7.37 -9.04
CA LYS A 99 1.69 -6.56 -8.00
C LYS A 99 2.35 -5.20 -7.82
N ARG A 100 3.68 -5.16 -7.72
CA ARG A 100 4.43 -3.91 -7.58
C ARG A 100 4.22 -2.97 -8.77
N THR A 101 4.12 -3.50 -9.97
CA THR A 101 3.82 -2.70 -11.17
C THR A 101 2.44 -2.07 -11.07
N VAL A 102 1.42 -2.85 -10.70
CA VAL A 102 0.06 -2.35 -10.51
C VAL A 102 0.01 -1.23 -9.48
N TRP A 103 0.65 -1.40 -8.33
CA TRP A 103 0.67 -0.36 -7.29
C TRP A 103 1.37 0.93 -7.73
N ARG A 104 2.42 0.83 -8.53
CA ARG A 104 3.14 2.01 -9.05
C ARG A 104 2.38 2.78 -10.11
N THR A 105 1.49 2.12 -10.82
CA THR A 105 0.73 2.68 -11.93
C THR A 105 -0.76 2.89 -11.62
N ALA A 106 -1.16 2.65 -10.38
CA ALA A 106 -2.52 2.85 -9.94
C ALA A 106 -2.95 4.31 -10.11
N GLU A 107 -4.07 4.53 -10.75
CA GLU A 107 -4.67 5.85 -10.89
C GLU A 107 -4.98 6.42 -9.50
N GLU A 108 -4.74 7.71 -9.31
CA GLU A 108 -4.86 8.40 -8.01
C GLU A 108 -4.09 7.73 -6.86
N ASN A 109 -3.10 6.86 -7.16
CA ASN A 109 -2.38 6.02 -6.19
C ASN A 109 -3.28 5.14 -5.32
N THR A 110 -4.47 4.83 -5.82
CA THR A 110 -5.50 4.14 -5.06
C THR A 110 -5.80 2.77 -5.66
N ILE A 111 -5.85 1.78 -4.80
CA ILE A 111 -6.38 0.45 -5.07
C ILE A 111 -7.23 0.07 -3.87
N TYR A 112 -8.42 -0.43 -4.12
CA TYR A 112 -9.29 -0.94 -3.07
C TYR A 112 -9.08 -2.44 -2.90
N VAL A 113 -9.05 -2.88 -1.64
CA VAL A 113 -9.12 -4.30 -1.27
C VAL A 113 -10.54 -4.57 -0.81
N VAL A 114 -11.27 -5.35 -1.58
CA VAL A 114 -12.67 -5.71 -1.32
C VAL A 114 -12.73 -7.07 -0.67
N LEU A 115 -13.42 -7.17 0.44
CA LEU A 115 -13.56 -8.39 1.23
C LEU A 115 -14.98 -8.50 1.81
N ALA A 116 -15.42 -9.72 2.06
CA ALA A 116 -16.66 -9.95 2.77
C ALA A 116 -16.42 -9.97 4.29
N GLU A 117 -17.41 -9.52 5.07
CA GLU A 117 -17.33 -9.52 6.54
C GLU A 117 -17.04 -10.92 7.10
N SER A 118 -17.54 -11.97 6.45
CA SER A 118 -17.28 -13.36 6.82
C SER A 118 -15.81 -13.80 6.71
N MET A 119 -14.97 -13.02 6.06
CA MET A 119 -13.52 -13.26 5.97
C MET A 119 -12.77 -12.70 7.19
N LEU A 120 -13.42 -11.89 8.01
CA LEU A 120 -12.85 -11.35 9.23
C LEU A 120 -12.87 -12.42 10.32
N SER A 121 -11.74 -12.60 10.99
CA SER A 121 -11.61 -13.50 12.12
C SER A 121 -11.13 -12.72 13.33
N ASP A 122 -11.74 -12.92 14.49
CA ASP A 122 -11.28 -12.32 15.74
C ASP A 122 -9.96 -12.91 16.23
N ASP A 123 -9.59 -14.09 15.72
CA ASP A 123 -8.34 -14.77 16.08
C ASP A 123 -7.11 -14.25 15.29
N GLU A 124 -7.35 -13.51 14.21
CA GLU A 124 -6.29 -12.96 13.36
C GLU A 124 -6.42 -11.44 13.22
N PRO A 125 -5.35 -10.69 13.49
CA PRO A 125 -5.41 -9.24 13.30
C PRO A 125 -5.62 -8.90 11.82
N LEU A 126 -6.60 -8.04 11.54
CA LEU A 126 -6.91 -7.55 10.19
C LEU A 126 -5.72 -6.83 9.57
N PHE A 127 -4.93 -6.18 10.38
CA PHE A 127 -3.78 -5.42 9.96
C PHE A 127 -2.52 -5.94 10.64
N THR A 128 -1.48 -6.20 9.85
CA THR A 128 -0.13 -6.48 10.36
C THR A 128 0.84 -5.49 9.73
N GLY A 129 1.88 -5.14 10.45
CA GLY A 129 2.94 -4.30 9.93
C GLY A 129 3.97 -4.02 10.99
N MET A 130 5.12 -3.50 10.58
CA MET A 130 6.22 -3.14 11.50
C MET A 130 5.83 -2.07 12.53
N MET A 131 4.64 -1.47 12.38
CA MET A 131 4.09 -0.42 13.24
C MET A 131 2.68 -0.77 13.71
N SER A 132 2.26 -2.03 13.64
CA SER A 132 1.03 -2.45 14.31
C SER A 132 1.29 -2.43 15.82
N ASN A 133 1.19 -1.25 16.41
CA ASN A 133 0.96 -1.11 17.84
C ASN A 133 -0.45 -1.61 18.20
N SER A 134 -0.85 -2.69 17.55
CA SER A 134 -2.11 -3.38 17.76
C SER A 134 -2.08 -4.24 19.03
N GLU A 135 -1.09 -4.11 19.86
CA GLU A 135 -1.16 -4.63 21.21
C GLU A 135 -2.32 -3.92 21.93
N GLY A 136 -3.48 -4.57 21.92
CA GLY A 136 -4.67 -4.15 22.65
C GLY A 136 -5.84 -3.64 21.81
N PHE A 137 -5.74 -3.52 20.49
CA PHE A 137 -6.89 -3.16 19.64
C PHE A 137 -7.55 -4.41 19.06
N THR A 138 -8.89 -4.46 19.11
CA THR A 138 -9.68 -5.46 18.38
C THR A 138 -9.78 -5.08 16.89
N ASN A 139 -10.12 -6.05 16.04
CA ASN A 139 -10.42 -5.74 14.64
C ASN A 139 -11.57 -4.73 14.50
N GLU A 140 -12.59 -4.84 15.34
CA GLU A 140 -13.75 -3.94 15.34
C GLU A 140 -13.35 -2.49 15.63
N GLU A 141 -12.53 -2.27 16.68
CA GLU A 141 -12.04 -0.93 17.02
C GLU A 141 -11.21 -0.31 15.89
N LYS A 142 -10.38 -1.12 15.24
CA LYS A 142 -9.54 -0.64 14.13
C LYS A 142 -10.35 -0.36 12.88
N ILE A 143 -11.33 -1.18 12.56
CA ILE A 143 -12.27 -0.95 11.45
C ILE A 143 -13.04 0.35 11.68
N ALA A 144 -13.55 0.57 12.89
CA ALA A 144 -14.28 1.79 13.22
C ALA A 144 -13.40 3.04 13.06
N GLU A 145 -12.16 3.00 13.53
CA GLU A 145 -11.18 4.07 13.35
C GLU A 145 -10.92 4.38 11.86
N LEU A 146 -10.72 3.35 11.04
CA LEU A 146 -10.44 3.52 9.61
C LEU A 146 -11.65 4.01 8.81
N ILE A 147 -12.87 3.64 9.21
CA ILE A 147 -14.10 4.18 8.63
C ILE A 147 -14.22 5.66 8.97
N GLU A 148 -13.99 6.05 10.23
CA GLU A 148 -14.02 7.45 10.64
C GLU A 148 -12.98 8.30 9.90
N GLN A 149 -11.82 7.73 9.61
CA GLN A 149 -10.75 8.39 8.87
C GLN A 149 -10.95 8.38 7.33
N GLY A 150 -11.95 7.68 6.82
CA GLY A 150 -12.22 7.57 5.37
C GLY A 150 -11.28 6.63 4.61
N TYR A 151 -10.59 5.74 5.30
CA TYR A 151 -9.71 4.74 4.68
C TYR A 151 -10.37 3.37 4.51
N MET A 152 -11.51 3.15 5.15
CA MET A 152 -12.30 1.95 5.01
C MET A 152 -13.77 2.30 4.80
N PHE A 153 -14.44 1.50 4.00
CA PHE A 153 -15.86 1.66 3.68
C PHE A 153 -16.59 0.37 4.01
N LYS A 154 -17.81 0.46 4.52
CA LYS A 154 -18.68 -0.68 4.82
C LYS A 154 -20.07 -0.39 4.30
N ALA A 155 -20.64 -1.36 3.58
CA ALA A 155 -22.02 -1.32 3.08
C ALA A 155 -22.67 -2.70 3.23
N ASP A 156 -23.97 -2.75 3.16
CA ASP A 156 -24.73 -4.00 3.26
C ASP A 156 -24.79 -4.73 1.91
N THR A 157 -24.61 -4.00 0.80
CA THR A 157 -24.57 -4.55 -0.56
C THR A 157 -23.32 -4.09 -1.31
N ILE A 158 -22.98 -4.83 -2.36
CA ILE A 158 -21.82 -4.50 -3.20
C ILE A 158 -22.09 -3.27 -4.06
N GLU A 159 -23.35 -3.05 -4.45
CA GLU A 159 -23.77 -1.88 -5.20
C GLU A 159 -23.62 -0.62 -4.35
N GLU A 160 -24.10 -0.64 -3.11
CA GLU A 160 -23.91 0.46 -2.16
C GLU A 160 -22.43 0.75 -1.92
N LEU A 161 -21.60 -0.30 -1.79
CA LEU A 161 -20.16 -0.13 -1.64
C LEU A 161 -19.53 0.53 -2.87
N GLY A 162 -19.95 0.10 -4.06
CA GLY A 162 -19.52 0.72 -5.32
C GLY A 162 -19.87 2.21 -5.40
N ASP A 163 -21.11 2.55 -5.04
CA ASP A 163 -21.58 3.95 -5.01
C ASP A 163 -20.77 4.79 -4.00
N MET A 164 -20.45 4.24 -2.82
CA MET A 164 -19.70 4.95 -1.78
C MET A 164 -18.27 5.32 -2.21
N ILE A 165 -17.62 4.48 -3.01
CA ILE A 165 -16.23 4.66 -3.44
C ILE A 165 -16.12 5.14 -4.90
N GLY A 166 -17.24 5.31 -5.61
CA GLY A 166 -17.26 5.72 -7.00
C GLY A 166 -16.85 4.66 -8.01
N ALA A 167 -16.86 3.38 -7.61
CA ALA A 167 -16.41 2.24 -8.41
C ALA A 167 -17.56 1.59 -9.17
N GLU A 168 -17.92 2.14 -10.32
CA GLU A 168 -19.10 1.76 -11.11
C GLU A 168 -19.12 0.29 -11.55
N ASN A 169 -17.95 -0.32 -11.75
CA ASN A 169 -17.81 -1.71 -12.23
C ASN A 169 -17.77 -2.75 -11.08
N LEU A 170 -17.77 -2.31 -9.80
CA LEU A 170 -17.51 -3.19 -8.68
C LEU A 170 -18.47 -4.38 -8.57
N ALA A 171 -19.77 -4.13 -8.71
CA ALA A 171 -20.79 -5.20 -8.62
C ALA A 171 -20.60 -6.26 -9.72
N ALA A 172 -20.37 -5.83 -10.96
CA ALA A 172 -20.11 -6.74 -12.08
C ALA A 172 -18.80 -7.53 -11.88
N THR A 173 -17.78 -6.89 -11.33
CA THR A 173 -16.49 -7.54 -11.02
C THR A 173 -16.64 -8.62 -9.97
N VAL A 174 -17.40 -8.37 -8.91
CA VAL A 174 -17.65 -9.35 -7.85
C VAL A 174 -18.51 -10.52 -8.35
N GLU A 175 -19.53 -10.25 -9.17
CA GLU A 175 -20.34 -11.28 -9.81
C GLU A 175 -19.49 -12.21 -10.68
N GLN A 176 -18.53 -11.66 -11.41
CA GLN A 176 -17.62 -12.42 -12.27
C GLN A 176 -16.60 -13.25 -11.48
N TYR A 177 -16.24 -12.81 -10.28
CA TYR A 177 -15.29 -13.48 -9.41
C TYR A 177 -15.90 -14.71 -8.73
N ASN A 178 -17.17 -14.66 -8.35
CA ASN A 178 -17.89 -15.74 -7.65
C ASN A 178 -18.32 -16.87 -8.62
#